data_955a4e3a3519b446f84ae4e86de7c16b
#
_entry.id   955a4e3a3519b446f84ae4e86de7c16b
#
_cell.length_a   1.000
_cell.length_b   1.000
_cell.length_c   1.000
_cell.angle_alpha   90.00
_cell.angle_beta   90.00
_cell.angle_gamma   90.00
#
_symmetry.space_group_name_H-M   'P 1'
#
loop_
_entity.id
_entity.type
_entity.pdbx_description
1 polymer ?
#
loop_
_entity_poly.entity_id
_entity_poly.type
_entity_poly.pdbx_seq_one_letter_code
_entity_poly.pdbx_strand_id
1 'polypeptide(L)'
;MKTSVRLVLAAGALAAAASVAQAQCISKAGKGTGGSDDSAKFQAWEAVLQGTDWSSWASWMASSQTVGQAPGYKVSNLKSRCSAGGWLGRECVVGAKLCKD
;
A
#
# COMPACT_ATOMS: atom_id res chain seq x y z
N MET A 1 -6.47 -39.85 -15.92
CA MET A 1 -7.20 -38.64 -15.56
C MET A 1 -6.64 -37.97 -14.33
N LYS A 2 -6.60 -38.66 -13.22
CA LYS A 2 -6.06 -38.07 -11.97
C LYS A 2 -4.60 -37.68 -12.10
N THR A 3 -3.83 -38.47 -12.85
CA THR A 3 -2.42 -38.19 -13.08
C THR A 3 -2.23 -36.86 -13.84
N SER A 4 -3.05 -36.61 -14.84
CA SER A 4 -2.98 -35.39 -15.63
C SER A 4 -3.28 -34.18 -14.77
N VAL A 5 -4.29 -34.28 -13.90
CA VAL A 5 -4.65 -33.19 -12.99
C VAL A 5 -3.50 -32.88 -12.03
N ARG A 6 -2.83 -33.90 -11.54
CA ARG A 6 -1.69 -33.73 -10.65
C ARG A 6 -0.53 -33.03 -11.34
N LEU A 7 -0.26 -33.36 -12.58
CA LEU A 7 0.79 -32.70 -13.34
C LEU A 7 0.49 -31.22 -13.53
N VAL A 8 -0.75 -30.88 -13.79
CA VAL A 8 -1.16 -29.49 -13.92
C VAL A 8 -0.97 -28.75 -12.59
N LEU A 9 -1.31 -29.40 -11.49
CA LEU A 9 -1.12 -28.78 -10.17
C LEU A 9 0.35 -28.57 -9.85
N ALA A 10 1.22 -29.48 -10.24
CA ALA A 10 2.67 -29.31 -10.02
C ALA A 10 3.21 -28.13 -10.81
N ALA A 11 2.79 -27.98 -12.07
CA ALA A 11 3.18 -26.84 -12.88
C ALA A 11 2.64 -25.54 -12.28
N GLY A 12 1.42 -25.58 -11.78
CA GLY A 12 0.83 -24.43 -11.10
C GLY A 12 1.59 -24.05 -9.85
N ALA A 13 2.09 -25.02 -9.09
CA ALA A 13 2.86 -24.75 -7.88
C ALA A 13 4.16 -24.03 -8.20
N LEU A 14 4.85 -24.39 -9.27
CA LEU A 14 6.07 -23.69 -9.68
C LEU A 14 5.79 -22.27 -10.10
N ALA A 15 4.74 -22.05 -10.87
CA ALA A 15 4.33 -20.71 -11.25
C ALA A 15 3.93 -19.88 -10.03
N ALA A 16 3.26 -20.51 -9.06
CA ALA A 16 2.87 -19.83 -7.83
C ALA A 16 4.08 -19.39 -7.02
N ALA A 17 5.15 -20.19 -6.97
CA ALA A 17 6.37 -19.81 -6.27
C ALA A 17 7.01 -18.57 -6.89
N ALA A 18 7.06 -18.48 -8.22
CA ALA A 18 7.55 -17.30 -8.91
C ALA A 18 6.65 -16.09 -8.66
N SER A 19 5.33 -16.31 -8.63
CA SER A 19 4.37 -15.26 -8.38
C SER A 19 4.44 -14.73 -6.95
N VAL A 20 4.76 -15.59 -5.97
CA VAL A 20 4.87 -15.19 -4.58
C VAL A 20 5.95 -14.11 -4.41
N ALA A 21 7.06 -14.22 -5.12
CA ALA A 21 8.11 -13.20 -5.05
C ALA A 21 7.60 -11.85 -5.54
N GLN A 22 6.70 -11.85 -6.54
CA GLN A 22 6.10 -10.62 -7.06
C GLN A 22 4.90 -10.18 -6.22
N ALA A 23 4.21 -11.13 -5.58
CA ALA A 23 3.05 -10.85 -4.77
C ALA A 23 3.39 -10.13 -3.46
N GLN A 24 4.68 -9.92 -3.17
CA GLN A 24 5.08 -9.10 -2.04
C GLN A 24 4.89 -7.61 -2.31
N CYS A 25 4.46 -7.26 -3.49
CA CYS A 25 4.10 -5.89 -3.83
C CYS A 25 2.59 -5.74 -3.81
N ILE A 26 2.11 -4.62 -3.28
CA ILE A 26 0.69 -4.30 -3.26
C ILE A 26 0.51 -2.84 -3.66
N SER A 27 -0.52 -2.57 -4.43
CA SER A 27 -0.93 -1.20 -4.72
C SER A 27 -2.05 -0.82 -3.78
N LYS A 28 -1.87 0.27 -3.07
CA LYS A 28 -2.84 0.75 -2.09
C LYS A 28 -3.08 2.24 -2.28
N ALA A 29 -4.30 2.65 -1.98
CA ALA A 29 -4.67 4.05 -1.94
C ALA A 29 -5.44 4.32 -0.66
N GLY A 30 -5.31 5.53 -0.15
CA GLY A 30 -6.04 5.98 1.01
C GLY A 30 -6.56 7.40 0.80
N LYS A 31 -7.60 7.74 1.53
CA LYS A 31 -8.21 9.05 1.49
C LYS A 31 -8.08 9.70 2.85
N GLY A 32 -7.77 10.99 2.86
CA GLY A 32 -7.67 11.75 4.08
C GLY A 32 -8.26 13.13 3.92
N THR A 33 -8.64 13.73 5.03
CA THR A 33 -9.16 15.10 5.07
C THR A 33 -8.33 15.91 6.05
N GLY A 34 -8.28 17.21 5.80
CA GLY A 34 -7.55 18.12 6.68
C GLY A 34 -7.82 19.57 6.34
N GLY A 35 -7.28 20.47 7.14
CA GLY A 35 -7.37 21.89 6.88
C GLY A 35 -6.42 22.38 5.80
N SER A 36 -5.47 21.55 5.40
CA SER A 36 -4.50 21.83 4.34
C SER A 36 -4.25 20.57 3.54
N ASP A 37 -3.62 20.73 2.36
CA ASP A 37 -3.24 19.57 1.55
C ASP A 37 -2.26 18.67 2.30
N ASP A 38 -1.30 19.25 3.02
CA ASP A 38 -0.32 18.46 3.75
C ASP A 38 -0.97 17.63 4.85
N SER A 39 -1.88 18.17 5.62
CA SER A 39 -2.57 17.41 6.66
C SER A 39 -3.49 16.36 6.07
N ALA A 40 -4.14 16.66 4.94
CA ALA A 40 -4.99 15.68 4.25
C ALA A 40 -4.15 14.54 3.67
N LYS A 41 -2.98 14.83 3.10
CA LYS A 41 -2.06 13.81 2.61
C LYS A 41 -1.54 12.93 3.73
N PHE A 42 -1.22 13.52 4.87
CA PHE A 42 -0.78 12.78 6.04
C PHE A 42 -1.84 11.74 6.44
N GLN A 43 -3.08 12.17 6.56
CA GLN A 43 -4.19 11.28 6.89
C GLN A 43 -4.39 10.21 5.82
N ALA A 44 -4.27 10.58 4.55
CA ALA A 44 -4.42 9.64 3.45
C ALA A 44 -3.31 8.57 3.48
N TRP A 45 -2.07 8.98 3.73
CA TRP A 45 -0.96 8.04 3.81
C TRP A 45 -1.08 7.12 5.02
N GLU A 46 -1.52 7.68 6.15
CA GLU A 46 -1.81 6.89 7.33
C GLU A 46 -2.82 5.78 7.00
N ALA A 47 -3.87 6.10 6.26
CA ALA A 47 -4.85 5.12 5.83
C ALA A 47 -4.24 4.03 4.92
N VAL A 48 -3.31 4.41 4.04
CA VAL A 48 -2.58 3.44 3.21
C VAL A 48 -1.82 2.45 4.09
N LEU A 49 -1.07 2.95 5.07
CA LEU A 49 -0.27 2.08 5.93
C LEU A 49 -1.14 1.20 6.81
N GLN A 50 -2.19 1.74 7.39
CA GLN A 50 -3.12 0.96 8.20
C GLN A 50 -3.80 -0.13 7.39
N GLY A 51 -4.11 0.14 6.13
CA GLY A 51 -4.72 -0.85 5.24
C GLY A 51 -3.73 -1.86 4.69
N THR A 52 -2.43 -1.65 4.88
CA THR A 52 -1.37 -2.52 4.39
C THR A 52 -0.76 -3.37 5.51
N ASP A 53 -0.31 -2.71 6.57
CA ASP A 53 0.47 -3.38 7.62
C ASP A 53 0.50 -2.49 8.86
N TRP A 54 -0.17 -2.91 9.91
CA TRP A 54 -0.23 -2.16 11.17
C TRP A 54 1.15 -1.95 11.80
N SER A 55 2.06 -2.91 11.65
CA SER A 55 3.41 -2.75 12.19
C SER A 55 4.20 -1.70 11.43
N SER A 56 4.01 -1.61 10.13
CA SER A 56 4.61 -0.54 9.33
C SER A 56 4.07 0.82 9.75
N TRP A 57 2.76 0.93 9.94
CA TRP A 57 2.14 2.16 10.43
C TRP A 57 2.70 2.56 11.79
N ALA A 58 2.80 1.61 12.73
CA ALA A 58 3.31 1.90 14.07
C ALA A 58 4.76 2.39 14.03
N SER A 59 5.60 1.75 13.23
CA SER A 59 6.99 2.17 13.05
C SER A 59 7.08 3.54 12.40
N TRP A 60 6.22 3.82 11.44
CA TRP A 60 6.15 5.12 10.76
C TRP A 60 5.74 6.22 11.75
N MET A 61 4.74 5.96 12.58
CA MET A 61 4.31 6.91 13.60
C MET A 61 5.41 7.18 14.63
N ALA A 62 6.21 6.18 14.94
CA ALA A 62 7.31 6.31 15.91
C ALA A 62 8.57 6.93 15.31
N SER A 63 8.64 7.10 14.00
CA SER A 63 9.88 7.56 13.35
C SER A 63 9.64 8.84 12.52
N SER A 64 9.64 8.70 11.20
CA SER A 64 9.70 9.86 10.31
C SER A 64 8.36 10.55 10.08
N GLN A 65 7.27 9.82 10.11
CA GLN A 65 5.94 10.33 9.78
C GLN A 65 5.92 11.05 8.42
N THR A 66 6.74 10.58 7.48
CA THR A 66 6.86 11.19 6.17
C THR A 66 5.94 10.51 5.18
N VAL A 67 5.09 11.28 4.52
CA VAL A 67 4.22 10.76 3.45
C VAL A 67 5.09 10.16 2.35
N GLY A 68 4.77 8.95 1.94
CA GLY A 68 5.54 8.25 0.92
C GLY A 68 6.58 7.28 1.47
N GLN A 69 6.73 7.20 2.78
CA GLN A 69 7.61 6.23 3.41
C GLN A 69 6.80 5.17 4.15
N ALA A 70 7.22 3.92 4.04
CA ALA A 70 6.57 2.79 4.68
C ALA A 70 7.65 1.85 5.22
N PRO A 71 7.88 1.86 6.55
CA PRO A 71 8.90 0.98 7.13
C PRO A 71 8.68 -0.47 6.75
N GLY A 72 9.74 -1.12 6.28
CA GLY A 72 9.70 -2.50 5.83
C GLY A 72 9.29 -2.67 4.36
N TYR A 73 9.06 -1.56 3.66
CA TYR A 73 8.61 -1.60 2.27
C TYR A 73 9.40 -0.61 1.41
N LYS A 74 9.56 -0.95 0.14
CA LYS A 74 9.98 0.00 -0.88
C LYS A 74 8.72 0.59 -1.50
N VAL A 75 8.68 1.91 -1.54
CA VAL A 75 7.53 2.64 -2.08
C VAL A 75 7.88 3.17 -3.45
N SER A 76 7.01 2.93 -4.41
CA SER A 76 7.14 3.43 -5.77
C SER A 76 5.78 3.90 -6.30
N ASN A 77 5.79 4.61 -7.41
CA ASN A 77 4.58 5.11 -8.06
C ASN A 77 3.70 5.92 -7.10
N LEU A 78 4.33 6.72 -6.25
CA LEU A 78 3.62 7.57 -5.32
C LEU A 78 2.84 8.63 -6.08
N LYS A 79 1.55 8.71 -5.83
CA LYS A 79 0.66 9.68 -6.46
C LYS A 79 -0.24 10.29 -5.42
N SER A 80 -0.54 11.56 -5.59
CA SER A 80 -1.48 12.24 -4.72
C SER A 80 -2.36 13.18 -5.53
N ARG A 81 -3.61 13.29 -5.12
CA ARG A 81 -4.57 14.22 -5.71
C ARG A 81 -5.36 14.84 -4.59
N CYS A 82 -5.37 16.16 -4.55
CA CYS A 82 -6.09 16.91 -3.54
C CYS A 82 -7.13 17.82 -4.18
N SER A 83 -8.23 18.02 -3.48
CA SER A 83 -9.30 18.90 -3.93
C SER A 83 -10.02 19.49 -2.72
N ALA A 84 -10.84 20.48 -2.95
CA ALA A 84 -11.74 21.00 -1.92
C ALA A 84 -12.75 19.91 -1.58
N GLY A 85 -12.93 19.62 -0.31
CA GLY A 85 -13.84 18.58 0.12
C GLY A 85 -13.54 18.15 1.54
N GLY A 86 -14.25 17.11 1.97
CA GLY A 86 -14.16 16.65 3.33
C GLY A 86 -14.72 17.68 4.30
N TRP A 87 -14.88 17.29 5.53
CA TRP A 87 -15.48 18.19 6.53
C TRP A 87 -14.50 19.23 7.07
N LEU A 88 -13.21 19.07 6.81
CA LEU A 88 -12.17 20.03 7.20
C LEU A 88 -11.76 20.96 6.06
N GLY A 89 -12.30 20.79 4.85
CA GLY A 89 -12.10 21.68 3.72
C GLY A 89 -11.19 21.16 2.63
N ARG A 90 -10.23 20.29 2.93
CA ARG A 90 -9.37 19.66 1.93
C ARG A 90 -9.46 18.15 2.03
N GLU A 91 -9.38 17.51 0.88
CA GLU A 91 -9.43 16.06 0.79
C GLU A 91 -8.35 15.60 -0.18
N CYS A 92 -7.55 14.62 0.22
CA CYS A 92 -6.51 14.06 -0.64
C CYS A 92 -6.69 12.56 -0.76
N VAL A 93 -6.38 12.05 -1.95
CA VAL A 93 -6.19 10.61 -2.18
C VAL A 93 -4.72 10.40 -2.46
N VAL A 94 -4.08 9.51 -1.73
CA VAL A 94 -2.68 9.17 -1.91
C VAL A 94 -2.60 7.68 -2.19
N GLY A 95 -1.86 7.32 -3.22
CA GLY A 95 -1.67 5.93 -3.58
C GLY A 95 -0.22 5.63 -3.94
N ALA A 96 0.15 4.37 -3.81
CA ALA A 96 1.49 3.94 -4.12
C ALA A 96 1.53 2.42 -4.29
N LYS A 97 2.65 1.96 -4.85
CA LYS A 97 3.00 0.56 -4.86
C LYS A 97 3.99 0.31 -3.73
N LEU A 98 3.67 -0.63 -2.86
CA LEU A 98 4.50 -1.00 -1.73
C LEU A 98 5.00 -2.43 -1.93
N CYS A 99 6.30 -2.60 -1.95
CA CYS A 99 6.94 -3.91 -2.09
C CYS A 99 7.69 -4.22 -0.81
N LYS A 100 7.43 -5.38 -0.24
CA LYS A 100 8.10 -5.77 1.00
C LYS A 100 9.59 -5.94 0.77
N ASP A 101 10.38 -5.44 1.70
CA ASP A 101 11.85 -5.56 1.65
C ASP A 101 12.34 -7.00 1.80
#